data_7a9d9343c7e45e38b7bca268450862c0
#
_entry.id   7a9d9343c7e45e38b7bca268450862c0
#
_cell.length_a   1.000
_cell.length_b   1.000
_cell.length_c   1.000
_cell.angle_alpha   90.00
_cell.angle_beta   90.00
_cell.angle_gamma   90.00
#
_symmetry.space_group_name_H-M   'P 1'
#
loop_
_entity.id
_entity.type
_entity.pdbx_description
1 polymer ?
#
loop_
_entity_poly.entity_id
_entity_poly.type
_entity_poly.pdbx_seq_one_letter_code
_entity_poly.pdbx_strand_id
1 'polypeptide(L)'
;KSKIGVINFDPMPKMFFNKSLKNFKLSSTNQKINLLKNLSVDFIITKKFDKIFSKTKSINFIKNILSQKLDSRFIFVSNNFRFGNKREGDVKFLIKNEVKYNYKVIKPKPLFIKKKIVSSSLIRSFLEKGILNKANKFLNRNWSIEGIVQKGRQVGKKIGFPTCNIDIKDYVLAKPGVYAVRVLRKNNFKTLKGIANLGYRPTFNQRKILLEVHLFNFTGNLYNKH
;
A
#
# COMPACT_ATOMS: atom_id res chain seq x y z
N LYS A 1 6.88 12.64 26.94
CA LYS A 1 6.14 11.64 26.11
C LYS A 1 6.96 11.41 24.85
N SER A 2 7.34 10.13 24.54
CA SER A 2 8.09 9.82 23.33
C SER A 2 7.19 9.93 22.09
N LYS A 3 7.75 10.42 20.98
CA LYS A 3 7.05 10.50 19.70
C LYS A 3 7.06 9.16 18.99
N ILE A 4 5.96 8.81 18.32
CA ILE A 4 5.82 7.59 17.54
C ILE A 4 6.05 7.93 16.07
N GLY A 5 7.09 7.32 15.48
CA GLY A 5 7.44 7.50 14.07
C GLY A 5 7.35 6.21 13.26
N VAL A 6 7.03 6.34 11.98
CA VAL A 6 7.06 5.23 11.02
C VAL A 6 8.01 5.54 9.88
N ILE A 7 8.94 4.63 9.61
CA ILE A 7 9.78 4.67 8.41
C ILE A 7 9.12 3.84 7.31
N ASN A 8 8.82 4.48 6.20
CA ASN A 8 8.31 3.88 4.98
C ASN A 8 9.35 4.00 3.86
N PHE A 9 9.40 3.02 2.96
CA PHE A 9 10.28 3.04 1.78
C PHE A 9 9.46 3.11 0.51
N ASP A 10 9.85 4.01 -0.42
CA ASP A 10 9.23 4.11 -1.73
C ASP A 10 10.30 4.27 -2.83
N PRO A 11 10.31 3.40 -3.87
CA PRO A 11 9.47 2.20 -3.99
C PRO A 11 9.73 1.18 -2.87
N MET A 12 8.79 0.26 -2.65
CA MET A 12 9.01 -0.83 -1.71
C MET A 12 10.27 -1.64 -2.10
N PRO A 13 11.15 -2.03 -1.14
CA PRO A 13 12.39 -2.76 -1.46
C PRO A 13 12.16 -3.96 -2.38
N LYS A 14 11.09 -4.73 -2.14
CA LYS A 14 10.76 -5.89 -2.99
C LYS A 14 10.47 -5.50 -4.44
N MET A 15 9.80 -4.36 -4.68
CA MET A 15 9.53 -3.84 -6.03
C MET A 15 10.78 -3.22 -6.67
N PHE A 16 11.66 -2.63 -5.87
CA PHE A 16 12.92 -2.08 -6.36
C PHE A 16 13.84 -3.18 -6.94
N PHE A 17 14.00 -4.29 -6.21
CA PHE A 17 14.84 -5.41 -6.66
C PHE A 17 14.17 -6.28 -7.72
N ASN A 18 12.85 -6.36 -7.73
CA ASN A 18 12.11 -7.10 -8.74
C ASN A 18 11.23 -6.15 -9.55
N LYS A 19 11.76 -5.63 -10.66
CA LYS A 19 11.07 -4.70 -11.55
C LYS A 19 9.88 -5.33 -12.30
N SER A 20 9.83 -6.65 -12.39
CA SER A 20 8.68 -7.36 -12.97
C SER A 20 7.50 -7.43 -12.00
N LEU A 21 7.72 -7.15 -10.71
CA LEU A 21 6.68 -7.17 -9.70
C LEU A 21 5.78 -5.93 -9.82
N LYS A 22 4.86 -5.99 -10.76
CA LYS A 22 3.77 -5.02 -10.93
C LYS A 22 2.58 -5.44 -10.06
N ASN A 23 1.62 -4.54 -9.85
CA ASN A 23 0.35 -4.86 -9.17
C ASN A 23 0.54 -5.53 -7.80
N PHE A 24 1.34 -4.93 -6.93
CA PHE A 24 1.72 -5.52 -5.66
C PHE A 24 1.25 -4.73 -4.42
N LYS A 25 0.99 -3.43 -4.54
CA LYS A 25 0.63 -2.58 -3.40
C LYS A 25 -0.80 -2.87 -2.93
N LEU A 26 -1.02 -3.03 -1.64
CA LEU A 26 -2.35 -3.07 -1.02
C LEU A 26 -2.93 -1.65 -0.87
N SER A 27 -2.07 -0.65 -0.78
CA SER A 27 -2.41 0.77 -0.66
C SER A 27 -1.35 1.60 -1.38
N SER A 28 -1.74 2.73 -1.95
CA SER A 28 -0.78 3.73 -2.44
C SER A 28 0.05 4.29 -1.28
N THR A 29 1.15 4.98 -1.59
CA THR A 29 1.97 5.66 -0.57
C THR A 29 1.14 6.72 0.18
N ASN A 30 0.33 7.49 -0.55
CA ASN A 30 -0.55 8.50 0.05
C ASN A 30 -1.63 7.89 0.94
N GLN A 31 -2.30 6.81 0.51
CA GLN A 31 -3.25 6.09 1.34
C GLN A 31 -2.59 5.58 2.63
N LYS A 32 -1.39 5.00 2.53
CA LYS A 32 -0.66 4.52 3.70
C LYS A 32 -0.38 5.64 4.68
N ILE A 33 0.08 6.80 4.20
CA ILE A 33 0.33 7.98 5.02
C ILE A 33 -0.95 8.42 5.73
N ASN A 34 -2.07 8.52 5.01
CA ASN A 34 -3.34 8.92 5.60
C ASN A 34 -3.84 7.91 6.66
N LEU A 35 -3.72 6.61 6.37
CA LEU A 35 -4.08 5.56 7.32
C LEU A 35 -3.24 5.61 8.60
N LEU A 36 -1.93 5.87 8.48
CA LEU A 36 -1.04 5.99 9.64
C LEU A 36 -1.33 7.25 10.46
N LYS A 37 -1.63 8.38 9.81
CA LYS A 37 -2.07 9.60 10.51
C LYS A 37 -3.30 9.35 11.40
N ASN A 38 -4.26 8.57 10.91
CA ASN A 38 -5.45 8.21 11.68
C ASN A 38 -5.17 7.27 12.87
N LEU A 39 -3.96 6.73 12.98
CA LEU A 39 -3.53 5.87 14.08
C LEU A 39 -2.65 6.61 15.11
N SER A 40 -2.76 7.94 15.17
CA SER A 40 -2.00 8.78 16.12
C SER A 40 -0.47 8.61 16.02
N VAL A 41 0.04 8.37 14.80
CA VAL A 41 1.48 8.41 14.52
C VAL A 41 1.91 9.87 14.42
N ASP A 42 2.92 10.27 15.21
CA ASP A 42 3.37 11.67 15.28
C ASP A 42 4.08 12.11 13.99
N PHE A 43 4.86 11.21 13.36
CA PHE A 43 5.54 11.52 12.10
C PHE A 43 5.76 10.29 11.22
N ILE A 44 5.85 10.52 9.91
CA ILE A 44 6.09 9.48 8.91
C ILE A 44 7.23 9.92 8.02
N ILE A 45 8.27 9.08 7.94
CA ILE A 45 9.41 9.30 7.06
C ILE A 45 9.25 8.38 5.85
N THR A 46 9.07 8.96 4.66
CA THR A 46 9.13 8.20 3.41
C THR A 46 10.52 8.34 2.81
N LYS A 47 11.35 7.32 3.01
CA LYS A 47 12.70 7.28 2.47
C LYS A 47 12.67 6.72 1.04
N LYS A 48 13.26 7.45 0.10
CA LYS A 48 13.51 6.94 -1.25
C LYS A 48 14.40 5.71 -1.17
N PHE A 49 13.92 4.59 -1.73
CA PHE A 49 14.70 3.37 -1.84
C PHE A 49 15.34 3.29 -3.24
N ASP A 50 16.59 3.67 -3.32
CA ASP A 50 17.36 3.73 -4.56
C ASP A 50 18.63 2.83 -4.50
N LYS A 51 19.42 2.85 -5.56
CA LYS A 51 20.64 2.04 -5.69
C LYS A 51 21.67 2.39 -4.60
N ILE A 52 21.76 3.66 -4.20
CA ILE A 52 22.68 4.11 -3.16
C ILE A 52 22.22 3.57 -1.81
N PHE A 53 20.96 3.81 -1.46
CA PHE A 53 20.40 3.38 -0.18
C PHE A 53 20.39 1.84 -0.05
N SER A 54 20.16 1.10 -1.14
CA SER A 54 20.13 -0.37 -1.14
C SER A 54 21.48 -1.00 -0.79
N LYS A 55 22.59 -0.25 -0.93
CA LYS A 55 23.96 -0.67 -0.57
C LYS A 55 24.34 -0.29 0.87
N THR A 56 23.47 0.37 1.63
CA THR A 56 23.73 0.77 3.01
C THR A 56 23.94 -0.47 3.88
N LYS A 57 25.10 -0.60 4.52
CA LYS A 57 25.38 -1.69 5.48
C LYS A 57 24.44 -1.59 6.68
N SER A 58 24.08 -2.74 7.26
CA SER A 58 23.17 -2.81 8.41
C SER A 58 23.66 -1.95 9.59
N ILE A 59 24.95 -1.97 9.88
CA ILE A 59 25.51 -1.15 10.95
C ILE A 59 25.38 0.36 10.68
N ASN A 60 25.55 0.78 9.42
CA ASN A 60 25.39 2.20 9.04
C ASN A 60 23.90 2.64 9.09
N PHE A 61 22.98 1.73 8.79
CA PHE A 61 21.55 1.99 8.97
C PHE A 61 21.22 2.23 10.45
N ILE A 62 21.76 1.41 11.36
CA ILE A 62 21.58 1.59 12.81
C ILE A 62 22.20 2.91 13.26
N LYS A 63 23.50 3.11 12.99
CA LYS A 63 24.24 4.29 13.44
C LYS A 63 23.64 5.59 12.91
N ASN A 64 23.54 5.72 11.58
CA ASN A 64 23.24 6.99 10.93
C ASN A 64 21.74 7.31 10.89
N ILE A 65 20.87 6.30 10.87
CA ILE A 65 19.41 6.53 10.74
C ILE A 65 18.73 6.34 12.08
N LEU A 66 18.81 5.15 12.67
CA LEU A 66 18.06 4.85 13.87
C LEU A 66 18.58 5.62 15.09
N SER A 67 19.91 5.72 15.25
CA SER A 67 20.53 6.43 16.38
C SER A 67 20.69 7.92 16.08
N GLN A 68 21.57 8.31 15.16
CA GLN A 68 21.95 9.72 14.99
C GLN A 68 20.84 10.62 14.47
N LYS A 69 20.06 10.17 13.45
CA LYS A 69 19.02 11.02 12.84
C LYS A 69 17.68 10.97 13.58
N LEU A 70 17.33 9.83 14.16
CA LEU A 70 16.02 9.61 14.77
C LEU A 70 16.06 9.55 16.29
N ASP A 71 17.24 9.45 16.89
CA ASP A 71 17.42 9.22 18.34
C ASP A 71 16.39 8.21 18.89
N SER A 72 16.30 7.06 18.20
CA SER A 72 15.27 6.06 18.48
C SER A 72 15.54 5.38 19.81
N ARG A 73 14.61 5.46 20.75
CA ARG A 73 14.69 4.75 22.05
C ARG A 73 14.08 3.36 22.00
N PHE A 74 13.07 3.17 21.17
CA PHE A 74 12.40 1.89 20.96
C PHE A 74 12.25 1.61 19.47
N ILE A 75 12.60 0.39 19.05
CA ILE A 75 12.52 -0.04 17.65
C ILE A 75 11.58 -1.23 17.54
N PHE A 76 10.42 -1.02 16.94
CA PHE A 76 9.40 -2.05 16.76
C PHE A 76 9.59 -2.74 15.41
N VAL A 77 9.85 -4.03 15.43
CA VAL A 77 10.06 -4.84 14.21
C VAL A 77 9.38 -6.20 14.32
N SER A 78 9.00 -6.77 13.17
CA SER A 78 8.53 -8.15 13.11
C SER A 78 9.67 -9.15 13.30
N ASN A 79 9.36 -10.38 13.73
CA ASN A 79 10.35 -11.43 13.98
C ASN A 79 11.22 -11.77 12.75
N ASN A 80 10.70 -11.58 11.55
CA ASN A 80 11.40 -11.89 10.29
C ASN A 80 11.97 -10.63 9.62
N PHE A 81 12.12 -9.53 10.36
CA PHE A 81 12.66 -8.28 9.82
C PHE A 81 14.08 -8.47 9.33
N ARG A 82 14.35 -7.95 8.13
CA ARG A 82 15.66 -7.93 7.49
C ARG A 82 15.95 -6.56 6.91
N PHE A 83 17.19 -6.09 7.03
CA PHE A 83 17.63 -4.79 6.56
C PHE A 83 19.11 -4.79 6.18
N GLY A 84 19.58 -3.64 5.69
CA GLY A 84 20.95 -3.50 5.22
C GLY A 84 21.21 -4.11 3.86
N ASN A 85 22.44 -3.91 3.36
CA ASN A 85 22.86 -4.43 2.07
C ASN A 85 22.69 -5.95 2.01
N LYS A 86 22.12 -6.47 0.90
CA LYS A 86 21.84 -7.90 0.72
C LYS A 86 21.07 -8.55 1.88
N ARG A 87 20.34 -7.75 2.70
CA ARG A 87 19.58 -8.22 3.86
C ARG A 87 20.46 -8.84 4.97
N GLU A 88 21.68 -8.39 5.11
CA GLU A 88 22.66 -8.91 6.07
C GLU A 88 22.24 -8.72 7.53
N GLY A 89 21.52 -7.62 7.83
CA GLY A 89 20.98 -7.34 9.16
C GLY A 89 19.67 -8.06 9.43
N ASP A 90 19.51 -8.52 10.66
CA ASP A 90 18.29 -9.14 11.17
C ASP A 90 17.94 -8.62 12.58
N VAL A 91 16.92 -9.21 13.19
CA VAL A 91 16.48 -8.84 14.54
C VAL A 91 17.55 -9.14 15.59
N LYS A 92 18.30 -10.23 15.45
CA LYS A 92 19.41 -10.57 16.38
C LYS A 92 20.51 -9.53 16.27
N PHE A 93 20.82 -9.08 15.06
CA PHE A 93 21.81 -8.02 14.84
C PHE A 93 21.36 -6.67 15.45
N LEU A 94 20.07 -6.31 15.38
CA LEU A 94 19.53 -5.16 16.08
C LEU A 94 19.71 -5.30 17.59
N ILE A 95 19.31 -6.43 18.20
CA ILE A 95 19.42 -6.68 19.64
C ILE A 95 20.88 -6.61 20.10
N LYS A 96 21.81 -7.19 19.35
CA LYS A 96 23.26 -7.13 19.67
C LYS A 96 23.80 -5.69 19.79
N ASN A 97 23.16 -4.74 19.11
CA ASN A 97 23.59 -3.35 19.06
C ASN A 97 22.78 -2.40 19.99
N GLU A 98 21.86 -2.93 20.81
CA GLU A 98 21.01 -2.14 21.71
C GLU A 98 21.82 -1.24 22.64
N VAL A 99 22.76 -1.82 23.37
CA VAL A 99 23.59 -1.09 24.36
C VAL A 99 24.43 -0.03 23.65
N LYS A 100 25.12 -0.40 22.56
CA LYS A 100 26.03 0.52 21.85
C LYS A 100 25.34 1.76 21.29
N TYR A 101 24.08 1.66 20.87
CA TYR A 101 23.34 2.76 20.25
C TYR A 101 22.12 3.23 21.05
N ASN A 102 22.05 2.82 22.32
CA ASN A 102 21.07 3.29 23.31
C ASN A 102 19.61 3.19 22.85
N TYR A 103 19.21 2.04 22.33
CA TYR A 103 17.82 1.73 21.99
C TYR A 103 17.41 0.35 22.50
N LYS A 104 16.12 0.05 22.46
CA LYS A 104 15.57 -1.28 22.78
C LYS A 104 14.71 -1.80 21.63
N VAL A 105 14.90 -3.07 21.24
CA VAL A 105 14.12 -3.73 20.21
C VAL A 105 12.88 -4.38 20.82
N ILE A 106 11.72 -4.09 20.26
CA ILE A 106 10.46 -4.68 20.66
C ILE A 106 9.92 -5.51 19.48
N LYS A 107 9.57 -6.74 19.76
CA LYS A 107 8.99 -7.70 18.82
C LYS A 107 7.53 -7.97 19.19
N PRO A 108 6.56 -7.21 18.64
CA PRO A 108 5.15 -7.47 18.91
C PRO A 108 4.77 -8.88 18.48
N LYS A 109 3.90 -9.51 19.26
CA LYS A 109 3.32 -10.80 18.87
C LYS A 109 2.53 -10.63 17.57
N PRO A 110 2.58 -11.60 16.62
CA PRO A 110 1.78 -11.56 15.41
C PRO A 110 0.28 -11.49 15.75
N LEU A 111 -0.46 -10.68 15.00
CA LEU A 111 -1.90 -10.62 15.11
C LEU A 111 -2.53 -11.82 14.39
N PHE A 112 -3.46 -12.49 15.06
CA PHE A 112 -4.21 -13.63 14.52
C PHE A 112 -5.69 -13.28 14.35
N ILE A 113 -6.27 -13.71 13.24
CA ILE A 113 -7.71 -13.75 13.03
C ILE A 113 -8.08 -15.19 12.61
N LYS A 114 -8.98 -15.84 13.36
CA LYS A 114 -9.37 -17.24 13.09
C LYS A 114 -8.17 -18.17 12.84
N LYS A 115 -7.20 -18.19 13.78
CA LYS A 115 -5.97 -18.99 13.72
C LYS A 115 -5.03 -18.68 12.53
N LYS A 116 -5.28 -17.63 11.74
CA LYS A 116 -4.41 -17.21 10.63
C LYS A 116 -3.67 -15.93 11.00
N ILE A 117 -2.37 -15.88 10.73
CA ILE A 117 -1.56 -14.67 10.92
C ILE A 117 -2.03 -13.60 9.93
N VAL A 118 -2.30 -12.40 10.43
CA VAL A 118 -2.58 -11.23 9.60
C VAL A 118 -1.31 -10.81 8.88
N SER A 119 -1.31 -10.93 7.56
CA SER A 119 -0.15 -10.57 6.73
C SER A 119 -0.58 -9.99 5.39
N SER A 120 0.26 -9.12 4.85
CA SER A 120 0.01 -8.55 3.52
C SER A 120 -0.05 -9.61 2.41
N SER A 121 0.69 -10.71 2.53
CA SER A 121 0.64 -11.81 1.55
C SER A 121 -0.70 -12.54 1.57
N LEU A 122 -1.24 -12.82 2.76
CA LEU A 122 -2.55 -13.45 2.89
C LEU A 122 -3.67 -12.54 2.35
N ILE A 123 -3.59 -11.24 2.63
CA ILE A 123 -4.58 -10.27 2.15
C ILE A 123 -4.55 -10.18 0.62
N ARG A 124 -3.35 -10.14 0.00
CA ARG A 124 -3.23 -10.20 -1.47
C ARG A 124 -3.89 -11.45 -2.05
N SER A 125 -3.62 -12.61 -1.46
CA SER A 125 -4.23 -13.86 -1.90
C SER A 125 -5.76 -13.84 -1.82
N PHE A 126 -6.35 -13.19 -0.82
CA PHE A 126 -7.80 -13.02 -0.76
C PHE A 126 -8.33 -12.12 -1.88
N LEU A 127 -7.63 -11.01 -2.18
CA LEU A 127 -8.01 -10.10 -3.27
C LEU A 127 -7.91 -10.79 -4.63
N GLU A 128 -6.80 -11.47 -4.90
CA GLU A 128 -6.55 -12.23 -6.14
C GLU A 128 -7.59 -13.32 -6.38
N LYS A 129 -8.13 -13.91 -5.29
CA LYS A 129 -9.21 -14.90 -5.35
C LYS A 129 -10.62 -14.27 -5.37
N GLY A 130 -10.75 -12.94 -5.27
CA GLY A 130 -12.03 -12.25 -5.21
C GLY A 130 -12.76 -12.38 -3.86
N ILE A 131 -12.09 -12.81 -2.81
CA ILE A 131 -12.68 -13.01 -1.48
C ILE A 131 -12.57 -11.71 -0.66
N LEU A 132 -13.25 -10.65 -1.16
CA LEU A 132 -13.15 -9.28 -0.63
C LEU A 132 -13.52 -9.18 0.85
N ASN A 133 -14.58 -9.88 1.29
CA ASN A 133 -15.02 -9.85 2.69
C ASN A 133 -13.92 -10.31 3.65
N LYS A 134 -13.15 -11.36 3.27
CA LYS A 134 -12.00 -11.80 4.07
C LYS A 134 -10.86 -10.79 4.00
N ALA A 135 -10.54 -10.26 2.82
CA ALA A 135 -9.53 -9.23 2.67
C ALA A 135 -9.83 -8.01 3.56
N ASN A 136 -11.06 -7.49 3.52
CA ASN A 136 -11.51 -6.38 4.33
C ASN A 136 -11.43 -6.68 5.85
N LYS A 137 -11.86 -7.87 6.26
CA LYS A 137 -11.75 -8.30 7.66
C LYS A 137 -10.31 -8.32 8.15
N PHE A 138 -9.37 -8.84 7.36
CA PHE A 138 -7.95 -8.90 7.71
C PHE A 138 -7.25 -7.54 7.60
N LEU A 139 -7.77 -6.61 6.78
CA LEU A 139 -7.32 -5.22 6.73
C LEU A 139 -7.91 -4.36 7.85
N ASN A 140 -8.93 -4.83 8.55
CA ASN A 140 -9.78 -4.05 9.48
C ASN A 140 -10.34 -2.76 8.83
N ARG A 141 -10.57 -2.78 7.53
CA ARG A 141 -11.16 -1.70 6.73
C ARG A 141 -11.57 -2.21 5.36
N ASN A 142 -12.41 -1.47 4.65
CA ASN A 142 -12.65 -1.77 3.24
C ASN A 142 -11.37 -1.49 2.44
N TRP A 143 -10.99 -2.44 1.60
CA TRP A 143 -9.93 -2.22 0.62
C TRP A 143 -10.39 -1.19 -0.39
N SER A 144 -9.52 -0.24 -0.72
CA SER A 144 -9.84 0.83 -1.64
C SER A 144 -8.68 1.10 -2.60
N ILE A 145 -9.01 1.62 -3.77
CA ILE A 145 -8.10 2.06 -4.81
C ILE A 145 -8.29 3.56 -4.96
N GLU A 146 -7.21 4.31 -5.05
CA GLU A 146 -7.20 5.74 -5.36
C GLU A 146 -6.52 5.97 -6.69
N GLY A 147 -7.03 6.91 -7.45
CA GLY A 147 -6.43 7.32 -8.71
C GLY A 147 -7.16 8.49 -9.35
N ILE A 148 -6.50 9.08 -10.33
CA ILE A 148 -7.07 10.16 -11.14
C ILE A 148 -7.95 9.55 -12.24
N VAL A 149 -9.14 10.10 -12.43
CA VAL A 149 -10.05 9.69 -13.49
C VAL A 149 -9.47 10.10 -14.85
N GLN A 150 -9.17 9.12 -15.68
CA GLN A 150 -8.65 9.30 -17.03
C GLN A 150 -9.76 9.27 -18.07
N LYS A 151 -9.56 9.97 -19.18
CA LYS A 151 -10.45 9.89 -20.33
C LYS A 151 -10.29 8.53 -21.01
N GLY A 152 -11.39 7.78 -21.13
CA GLY A 152 -11.45 6.50 -21.87
C GLY A 152 -12.02 6.66 -23.28
N ARG A 153 -12.35 5.55 -23.91
CA ARG A 153 -13.02 5.53 -25.24
C ARG A 153 -14.46 6.08 -25.20
N GLN A 154 -15.01 6.31 -24.03
CA GLN A 154 -16.36 6.84 -23.80
C GLN A 154 -17.50 5.98 -24.41
N VAL A 155 -17.27 4.70 -24.66
CA VAL A 155 -18.27 3.79 -25.21
C VAL A 155 -19.48 3.72 -24.28
N GLY A 156 -19.27 3.59 -22.97
CA GLY A 156 -20.36 3.60 -21.99
C GLY A 156 -21.22 4.85 -22.04
N LYS A 157 -20.63 6.02 -22.31
CA LYS A 157 -21.38 7.28 -22.46
C LYS A 157 -22.38 7.22 -23.63
N LYS A 158 -22.00 6.59 -24.73
CA LYS A 158 -22.86 6.46 -25.93
C LYS A 158 -24.09 5.57 -25.69
N ILE A 159 -24.01 4.65 -24.75
CA ILE A 159 -25.10 3.71 -24.38
C ILE A 159 -25.75 4.06 -23.03
N GLY A 160 -25.59 5.30 -22.54
CA GLY A 160 -26.25 5.75 -21.32
C GLY A 160 -25.55 5.41 -20.00
N PHE A 161 -24.42 4.71 -20.03
CA PHE A 161 -23.67 4.29 -18.82
C PHE A 161 -22.24 4.89 -18.79
N PRO A 162 -22.09 6.20 -18.55
CA PRO A 162 -20.78 6.83 -18.49
C PRO A 162 -19.92 6.20 -17.40
N THR A 163 -18.65 5.90 -17.72
CA THR A 163 -17.70 5.28 -16.80
C THR A 163 -16.49 6.16 -16.54
N CYS A 164 -15.99 6.11 -15.31
CA CYS A 164 -14.71 6.66 -14.89
C CYS A 164 -13.63 5.60 -15.04
N ASN A 165 -12.55 5.91 -15.75
CA ASN A 165 -11.42 5.01 -15.94
C ASN A 165 -10.31 5.36 -14.94
N ILE A 166 -9.86 4.40 -14.15
CA ILE A 166 -8.83 4.60 -13.12
C ILE A 166 -7.67 3.63 -13.40
N ASP A 167 -6.45 4.18 -13.45
CA ASP A 167 -5.23 3.39 -13.59
C ASP A 167 -4.86 2.75 -12.23
N ILE A 168 -4.74 1.43 -12.22
CA ILE A 168 -4.48 0.64 -11.01
C ILE A 168 -3.15 -0.12 -11.04
N LYS A 169 -2.24 0.28 -11.91
CA LYS A 169 -1.00 -0.47 -12.21
C LYS A 169 -0.14 -0.85 -11.00
N ASP A 170 -0.21 -0.10 -9.91
CA ASP A 170 0.59 -0.38 -8.72
C ASP A 170 -0.14 -1.24 -7.69
N TYR A 171 -1.47 -1.25 -7.72
CA TYR A 171 -2.27 -2.02 -6.77
C TYR A 171 -2.27 -3.51 -7.10
N VAL A 172 -2.36 -4.34 -6.05
CA VAL A 172 -2.63 -5.76 -6.24
C VAL A 172 -3.90 -5.93 -7.08
N LEU A 173 -3.84 -6.82 -8.03
CA LEU A 173 -4.97 -7.10 -8.89
C LEU A 173 -5.96 -8.02 -8.17
N ALA A 174 -7.13 -7.49 -7.82
CA ALA A 174 -8.22 -8.35 -7.39
C ALA A 174 -8.70 -9.22 -8.56
N LYS A 175 -9.41 -10.31 -8.27
CA LYS A 175 -9.96 -11.18 -9.33
C LYS A 175 -10.76 -10.32 -10.31
N PRO A 176 -10.51 -10.42 -11.63
CA PRO A 176 -11.31 -9.71 -12.63
C PRO A 176 -12.80 -10.00 -12.47
N GLY A 177 -13.64 -8.99 -12.66
CA GLY A 177 -15.09 -9.11 -12.48
C GLY A 177 -15.77 -7.78 -12.18
N VAL A 178 -17.05 -7.85 -11.87
CA VAL A 178 -17.90 -6.70 -11.55
C VAL A 178 -18.11 -6.62 -10.04
N TYR A 179 -17.97 -5.42 -9.49
CA TYR A 179 -18.01 -5.14 -8.06
C TYR A 179 -18.95 -3.99 -7.72
N ALA A 180 -19.76 -4.16 -6.69
CA ALA A 180 -20.44 -3.04 -6.07
C ALA A 180 -19.42 -2.18 -5.32
N VAL A 181 -19.42 -0.86 -5.57
CA VAL A 181 -18.42 0.05 -5.02
C VAL A 181 -19.05 1.27 -4.37
N ARG A 182 -18.32 1.83 -3.41
CA ARG A 182 -18.54 3.18 -2.87
C ARG A 182 -17.39 4.06 -3.33
N VAL A 183 -17.71 5.22 -3.84
CA VAL A 183 -16.74 6.18 -4.37
C VAL A 183 -16.76 7.46 -3.53
N LEU A 184 -15.58 7.88 -3.09
CA LEU A 184 -15.35 9.13 -2.37
C LEU A 184 -14.49 10.03 -3.23
N ARG A 185 -14.87 11.29 -3.36
CA ARG A 185 -14.01 12.31 -3.98
C ARG A 185 -13.17 13.00 -2.91
N LYS A 186 -11.92 13.31 -3.22
CA LYS A 186 -10.95 13.87 -2.27
C LYS A 186 -11.47 15.09 -1.48
N ASN A 187 -12.26 15.94 -2.11
CA ASN A 187 -12.77 17.18 -1.51
C ASN A 187 -14.28 17.16 -1.26
N ASN A 188 -14.90 15.98 -1.19
CA ASN A 188 -16.33 15.86 -0.98
C ASN A 188 -16.60 14.60 -0.16
N PHE A 189 -17.19 14.79 1.02
CA PHE A 189 -17.53 13.69 1.95
C PHE A 189 -18.74 12.86 1.51
N LYS A 190 -19.45 13.27 0.45
CA LYS A 190 -20.60 12.50 -0.05
C LYS A 190 -20.12 11.24 -0.72
N THR A 191 -20.52 10.10 -0.17
CA THR A 191 -20.27 8.79 -0.77
C THR A 191 -21.24 8.54 -1.91
N LEU A 192 -20.71 8.25 -3.10
CA LEU A 192 -21.48 7.83 -4.25
C LEU A 192 -21.47 6.30 -4.33
N LYS A 193 -22.58 5.71 -4.78
CA LYS A 193 -22.68 4.27 -5.06
C LYS A 193 -22.48 4.02 -6.55
N GLY A 194 -21.93 2.86 -6.89
CA GLY A 194 -21.75 2.50 -8.29
C GLY A 194 -21.35 1.04 -8.46
N ILE A 195 -21.10 0.67 -9.70
CA ILE A 195 -20.51 -0.60 -10.08
C ILE A 195 -19.17 -0.36 -10.75
N ALA A 196 -18.20 -1.23 -10.47
CA ALA A 196 -16.89 -1.20 -11.07
C ALA A 196 -16.62 -2.49 -11.83
N ASN A 197 -16.15 -2.38 -13.06
CA ASN A 197 -15.62 -3.48 -13.84
C ASN A 197 -14.09 -3.46 -13.76
N LEU A 198 -13.53 -4.52 -13.21
CA LEU A 198 -12.10 -4.74 -13.18
C LEU A 198 -11.77 -5.81 -14.22
N GLY A 199 -11.03 -5.44 -15.24
CA GLY A 199 -10.74 -6.35 -16.33
C GLY A 199 -9.49 -6.02 -17.10
N TYR A 200 -9.15 -6.93 -18.02
CA TYR A 200 -8.10 -6.73 -19.01
C TYR A 200 -8.70 -6.12 -20.26
N ARG A 201 -8.10 -5.06 -20.74
CA ARG A 201 -8.43 -4.49 -22.05
C ARG A 201 -7.39 -4.94 -23.05
N PRO A 202 -7.78 -5.65 -24.11
CA PRO A 202 -6.88 -5.93 -25.21
C PRO A 202 -6.53 -4.60 -25.90
N THR A 203 -5.24 -4.31 -25.98
CA THR A 203 -4.66 -3.25 -26.81
C THR A 203 -3.66 -3.91 -27.75
N PHE A 204 -3.37 -3.29 -28.89
CA PHE A 204 -2.57 -3.89 -29.97
C PHE A 204 -1.24 -4.50 -29.54
N ASN A 205 -0.64 -4.09 -28.39
CA ASN A 205 0.64 -4.63 -27.92
C ASN A 205 0.69 -5.02 -26.43
N GLN A 206 -0.36 -4.80 -25.62
CA GLN A 206 -0.33 -5.14 -24.19
C GLN A 206 -1.74 -5.32 -23.61
N ARG A 207 -1.89 -6.25 -22.67
CA ARG A 207 -3.09 -6.33 -21.82
C ARG A 207 -3.03 -5.24 -20.76
N LYS A 208 -3.72 -4.12 -20.97
CA LYS A 208 -3.85 -3.07 -19.95
C LYS A 208 -4.95 -3.45 -18.97
N ILE A 209 -4.62 -3.43 -17.69
CA ILE A 209 -5.60 -3.60 -16.63
C ILE A 209 -6.33 -2.27 -16.45
N LEU A 210 -7.65 -2.30 -16.42
CA LEU A 210 -8.49 -1.13 -16.29
C LEU A 210 -9.55 -1.34 -15.21
N LEU A 211 -9.75 -0.32 -14.40
CA LEU A 211 -10.86 -0.19 -13.48
C LEU A 211 -11.83 0.85 -14.06
N GLU A 212 -12.97 0.40 -14.53
CA GLU A 212 -14.05 1.24 -15.07
C GLU A 212 -15.16 1.31 -14.03
N VAL A 213 -15.54 2.51 -13.59
CA VAL A 213 -16.55 2.72 -12.56
C VAL A 213 -17.72 3.51 -13.11
N HIS A 214 -18.91 2.94 -13.09
CA HIS A 214 -20.16 3.64 -13.34
C HIS A 214 -20.80 4.05 -12.03
N LEU A 215 -21.13 5.34 -11.88
CA LEU A 215 -21.75 5.91 -10.69
C LEU A 215 -23.26 6.03 -10.86
N PHE A 216 -24.02 5.56 -9.87
CA PHE A 216 -25.47 5.69 -9.88
C PHE A 216 -25.90 7.11 -9.49
N ASN A 217 -26.91 7.63 -10.15
CA ASN A 217 -27.52 8.92 -9.87
C ASN A 217 -26.49 10.07 -9.80
N PHE A 218 -25.50 10.02 -10.70
CA PHE A 218 -24.47 11.05 -10.79
C PHE A 218 -24.44 11.67 -12.18
N THR A 219 -24.63 12.97 -12.22
CA THR A 219 -24.43 13.80 -13.40
C THR A 219 -23.26 14.74 -13.16
N GLY A 220 -22.34 14.84 -14.10
CA GLY A 220 -21.20 15.73 -14.00
C GLY A 220 -19.92 15.17 -14.59
N ASN A 221 -18.87 16.00 -14.59
CA ASN A 221 -17.56 15.65 -15.13
C ASN A 221 -16.58 15.36 -14.00
N LEU A 222 -15.98 14.16 -14.03
CA LEU A 222 -14.96 13.71 -13.09
C LEU A 222 -13.56 13.56 -13.71
N TYR A 223 -13.37 13.89 -14.95
CA TYR A 223 -12.05 13.81 -15.59
C TYR A 223 -11.04 14.68 -14.84
N ASN A 224 -9.83 14.14 -14.67
CA ASN A 224 -8.73 14.75 -13.91
C ASN A 224 -9.04 15.01 -12.43
N LYS A 225 -10.16 14.48 -11.90
CA LYS A 225 -10.47 14.51 -10.46
C LYS A 225 -9.94 13.23 -9.79
N HIS A 226 -9.66 13.37 -8.48
CA HIS A 226 -9.15 12.29 -7.63
C HIS A 226 -10.23 11.84 -6.66
#